data_eb6be9cd31fa0f81419e3df7c3c015ac
#
_entry.id   eb6be9cd31fa0f81419e3df7c3c015ac
#
_cell.length_a   1.000
_cell.length_b   1.000
_cell.length_c   1.000
_cell.angle_alpha   90.00
_cell.angle_beta   90.00
_cell.angle_gamma   90.00
#
_symmetry.space_group_name_H-M   'P 1'
#
loop_
_entity.id
_entity.type
_entity.pdbx_description
1 polymer ?
#
loop_
_entity_poly.entity_id
_entity_poly.type
_entity_poly.pdbx_seq_one_letter_code
_entity_poly.pdbx_strand_id
1 'polypeptide(L)'
;MHKIHRYTLPALSLLLSLNALAQPAGELPLMPWPQQVTLSQPPGKWLLNQRLAIRVQGDDLDEAVTRWRQRIEMQTGWQLAPATSPDAAIIEVRVKHAVAAQPLPDSDESYQLSVTPQGATLIANTRFGALRGMETLLQLVQTDADGTFLPLVSVTDVPRFPWRGVLLDSARHFLPVADILRQLDGMAAAKLNVFHWHLTDDQGWRFASTRYPKLQQLASDGQFYTREQMQQVVAYAAARGIRVVPEIDLPGHASSIAVAYPQLISAPGPYQMQREWGVHRPTLDPSNKQVYVFIEAIIGELAEIFPDPYLHIGGDEVDASQWQQSSAVQALMKQQQLADTHALQAWFNQRLEQILERHQRRMVGWDEIYHPSLPRTIVIQSWQGPDSLGASAQDGYQGILSTGFYLDQPQSTAYHYRNEILPQPLGVDSAVGEGERAQSWQFSMPRLKGSPVEGSFTLIEGANGWRGFIDFNGKSRRALQDIVWLAPGRLTFRVDSWMGETRPVLSLQQQTLSGYIRVGNVRYPHQRQQAGGDAAG
;
A
#
# COMPACT_ATOMS: atom_id res chain seq x y z
N MET A 1 -25.97 -60.56 -46.54
CA MET A 1 -27.07 -59.59 -46.55
C MET A 1 -27.29 -59.09 -45.09
N HIS A 2 -26.70 -58.02 -44.71
CA HIS A 2 -26.93 -57.39 -43.39
C HIS A 2 -27.38 -55.95 -43.64
N LYS A 3 -28.61 -55.67 -43.22
CA LYS A 3 -29.26 -54.37 -43.32
C LYS A 3 -28.69 -53.46 -42.24
N ILE A 4 -28.06 -52.34 -42.64
CA ILE A 4 -27.61 -51.25 -41.73
C ILE A 4 -28.82 -50.31 -41.57
N HIS A 5 -29.31 -50.21 -40.33
CA HIS A 5 -30.32 -49.23 -39.97
C HIS A 5 -29.59 -47.90 -39.66
N ARG A 6 -29.84 -46.86 -40.45
CA ARG A 6 -29.43 -45.47 -40.18
C ARG A 6 -30.43 -44.86 -39.19
N TYR A 7 -29.99 -44.57 -38.01
CA TYR A 7 -30.67 -43.68 -37.07
C TYR A 7 -30.31 -42.23 -37.38
N THR A 8 -31.30 -41.47 -37.85
CA THR A 8 -31.21 -40.02 -37.95
C THR A 8 -31.57 -39.44 -36.60
N LEU A 9 -30.61 -38.84 -35.92
CA LEU A 9 -30.83 -37.99 -34.74
C LEU A 9 -31.30 -36.60 -35.21
N PRO A 10 -32.39 -36.04 -34.66
CA PRO A 10 -32.75 -34.66 -34.92
C PRO A 10 -31.76 -33.74 -34.18
N ALA A 11 -31.13 -32.83 -34.92
CA ALA A 11 -30.33 -31.74 -34.38
C ALA A 11 -31.23 -30.77 -33.60
N LEU A 12 -31.22 -30.88 -32.30
CA LEU A 12 -31.85 -29.91 -31.39
C LEU A 12 -30.96 -28.68 -31.35
N SER A 13 -31.28 -27.68 -32.15
CA SER A 13 -30.65 -26.36 -32.11
C SER A 13 -31.02 -25.69 -30.79
N LEU A 14 -30.14 -25.80 -29.80
CA LEU A 14 -30.20 -25.01 -28.55
C LEU A 14 -29.82 -23.57 -28.89
N LEU A 15 -30.80 -22.74 -29.20
CA LEU A 15 -30.69 -21.30 -29.19
C LEU A 15 -30.44 -20.88 -27.72
N LEU A 16 -29.17 -20.84 -27.31
CA LEU A 16 -28.76 -20.08 -26.16
C LEU A 16 -29.00 -18.60 -26.48
N SER A 17 -30.20 -18.12 -26.14
CA SER A 17 -30.41 -16.69 -25.95
C SER A 17 -29.46 -16.26 -24.84
N LEU A 18 -28.32 -15.66 -25.21
CA LEU A 18 -27.55 -14.79 -24.34
C LEU A 18 -28.49 -13.65 -23.94
N ASN A 19 -29.25 -13.87 -22.89
CA ASN A 19 -29.77 -12.77 -22.13
C ASN A 19 -28.51 -12.03 -21.62
N ALA A 20 -28.10 -10.98 -22.34
CA ALA A 20 -27.30 -9.95 -21.76
C ALA A 20 -28.05 -9.56 -20.48
N LEU A 21 -27.51 -9.97 -19.33
CA LEU A 21 -28.00 -9.52 -18.05
C LEU A 21 -27.89 -7.99 -18.12
N ALA A 22 -29.02 -7.34 -18.37
CA ALA A 22 -29.13 -5.91 -18.22
C ALA A 22 -28.63 -5.62 -16.80
N GLN A 23 -27.56 -4.84 -16.69
CA GLN A 23 -27.10 -4.38 -15.39
C GLN A 23 -28.31 -3.77 -14.67
N PRO A 24 -28.51 -4.08 -13.39
CA PRO A 24 -29.60 -3.49 -12.65
C PRO A 24 -29.49 -1.98 -12.79
N ALA A 25 -30.60 -1.32 -13.13
CA ALA A 25 -30.67 0.12 -13.31
C ALA A 25 -30.26 0.79 -12.00
N GLY A 26 -28.98 1.18 -11.87
CA GLY A 26 -28.47 1.82 -10.66
C GLY A 26 -26.97 1.71 -10.41
N GLU A 27 -26.24 0.81 -11.01
CA GLU A 27 -24.78 0.71 -10.77
C GLU A 27 -23.99 1.38 -11.90
N LEU A 28 -23.49 2.58 -11.60
CA LEU A 28 -22.52 3.23 -12.47
C LEU A 28 -21.14 2.60 -12.28
N PRO A 29 -20.29 2.52 -13.35
CA PRO A 29 -18.96 1.94 -13.26
C PRO A 29 -17.94 2.91 -12.63
N LEU A 30 -18.24 3.43 -11.44
CA LEU A 30 -17.40 4.40 -10.73
C LEU A 30 -16.55 3.73 -9.66
N MET A 31 -15.26 4.02 -9.67
CA MET A 31 -14.29 3.54 -8.67
C MET A 31 -13.16 4.57 -8.47
N PRO A 32 -12.93 5.02 -7.23
CA PRO A 32 -13.79 4.84 -6.05
C PRO A 32 -15.16 5.49 -6.21
N TRP A 33 -16.15 5.04 -5.43
CA TRP A 33 -17.47 5.65 -5.46
C TRP A 33 -17.43 7.08 -4.93
N PRO A 34 -17.93 8.08 -5.67
CA PRO A 34 -17.93 9.47 -5.22
C PRO A 34 -18.81 9.69 -3.99
N GLN A 35 -18.56 10.80 -3.28
CA GLN A 35 -19.31 11.15 -2.07
C GLN A 35 -20.81 11.27 -2.32
N GLN A 36 -21.21 11.87 -3.46
CA GLN A 36 -22.62 12.00 -3.84
C GLN A 36 -22.77 11.74 -5.33
N VAL A 37 -23.72 10.90 -5.68
CA VAL A 37 -24.09 10.59 -7.08
C VAL A 37 -25.60 10.60 -7.18
N THR A 38 -26.13 11.39 -8.12
CA THR A 38 -27.59 11.50 -8.37
C THR A 38 -27.85 11.32 -9.86
N LEU A 39 -28.54 10.26 -10.22
CA LEU A 39 -29.02 10.03 -11.58
C LEU A 39 -30.25 10.90 -11.87
N SER A 40 -30.41 11.33 -13.14
CA SER A 40 -31.61 12.04 -13.56
C SER A 40 -32.86 11.19 -13.42
N GLN A 41 -33.99 11.84 -13.17
CA GLN A 41 -35.30 11.21 -13.13
C GLN A 41 -36.20 11.90 -14.18
N PRO A 42 -36.65 11.22 -15.24
CA PRO A 42 -36.33 9.82 -15.60
C PRO A 42 -34.87 9.63 -16.00
N PRO A 43 -34.37 8.39 -15.99
CA PRO A 43 -33.02 8.08 -16.48
C PRO A 43 -32.85 8.53 -17.93
N GLY A 44 -31.71 9.10 -18.24
CA GLY A 44 -31.40 9.58 -19.59
C GLY A 44 -29.91 9.46 -19.90
N LYS A 45 -29.57 9.73 -21.15
CA LYS A 45 -28.20 9.65 -21.63
C LYS A 45 -27.87 10.80 -22.58
N TRP A 46 -26.63 11.23 -22.56
CA TRP A 46 -26.06 12.14 -23.55
C TRP A 46 -25.21 11.33 -24.52
N LEU A 47 -25.70 11.20 -25.77
CA LEU A 47 -24.99 10.45 -26.81
C LEU A 47 -23.73 11.20 -27.24
N LEU A 48 -22.64 10.47 -27.27
CA LEU A 48 -21.33 10.95 -27.68
C LEU A 48 -21.03 10.58 -29.13
N ASN A 49 -20.12 11.29 -29.75
CA ASN A 49 -19.61 10.97 -31.08
C ASN A 49 -18.15 11.45 -31.22
N GLN A 50 -17.56 11.24 -32.39
CA GLN A 50 -16.16 11.58 -32.69
C GLN A 50 -15.85 13.08 -32.64
N ARG A 51 -16.87 13.95 -32.50
CA ARG A 51 -16.70 15.41 -32.34
C ARG A 51 -16.65 15.86 -30.88
N LEU A 52 -16.46 14.92 -29.96
CA LEU A 52 -16.31 15.18 -28.52
C LEU A 52 -15.07 16.03 -28.27
N ALA A 53 -15.22 17.13 -27.54
CA ALA A 53 -14.13 18.02 -27.17
C ALA A 53 -14.21 18.45 -25.69
N ILE A 54 -13.06 18.70 -25.10
CA ILE A 54 -12.94 19.34 -23.79
C ILE A 54 -12.47 20.76 -23.96
N ARG A 55 -13.12 21.69 -23.28
CA ARG A 55 -12.69 23.09 -23.14
C ARG A 55 -12.37 23.35 -21.67
N VAL A 56 -11.17 23.87 -21.42
CA VAL A 56 -10.70 24.19 -20.06
C VAL A 56 -10.66 25.70 -19.88
N GLN A 57 -11.09 26.16 -18.71
CA GLN A 57 -11.02 27.55 -18.28
C GLN A 57 -10.43 27.64 -16.88
N GLY A 58 -9.60 28.62 -16.62
CA GLY A 58 -9.09 28.96 -15.29
C GLY A 58 -7.74 28.35 -14.92
N ASP A 59 -7.27 27.35 -15.65
CA ASP A 59 -5.91 26.76 -15.48
C ASP A 59 -5.45 26.15 -16.81
N ASP A 60 -4.15 25.92 -16.95
CA ASP A 60 -3.59 25.20 -18.10
C ASP A 60 -3.59 23.69 -17.81
N LEU A 61 -4.44 22.96 -18.53
CA LEU A 61 -4.56 21.49 -18.47
C LEU A 61 -4.35 20.84 -19.85
N ASP A 62 -3.64 21.45 -20.77
CA ASP A 62 -3.50 20.99 -22.16
C ASP A 62 -2.93 19.57 -22.24
N GLU A 63 -1.90 19.26 -21.42
CA GLU A 63 -1.36 17.91 -21.34
C GLU A 63 -2.38 16.90 -20.79
N ALA A 64 -3.15 17.28 -19.79
CA ALA A 64 -4.18 16.42 -19.22
C ALA A 64 -5.31 16.16 -20.21
N VAL A 65 -5.74 17.16 -20.95
CA VAL A 65 -6.71 17.03 -22.05
C VAL A 65 -6.18 16.11 -23.15
N THR A 66 -4.91 16.25 -23.51
CA THR A 66 -4.27 15.38 -24.51
C THR A 66 -4.29 13.91 -24.07
N ARG A 67 -3.92 13.63 -22.82
CA ARG A 67 -4.00 12.26 -22.25
C ARG A 67 -5.44 11.75 -22.18
N TRP A 68 -6.37 12.60 -21.80
CA TRP A 68 -7.78 12.23 -21.74
C TRP A 68 -8.32 11.84 -23.12
N ARG A 69 -8.00 12.62 -24.16
CA ARG A 69 -8.36 12.32 -25.54
C ARG A 69 -7.80 10.97 -26.00
N GLN A 70 -6.55 10.70 -25.75
CA GLN A 70 -5.92 9.40 -26.08
C GLN A 70 -6.65 8.24 -25.39
N ARG A 71 -7.06 8.41 -24.14
CA ARG A 71 -7.76 7.36 -23.38
C ARG A 71 -9.18 7.13 -23.88
N ILE A 72 -9.94 8.17 -24.20
CA ILE A 72 -11.28 7.99 -24.78
C ILE A 72 -11.21 7.36 -26.17
N GLU A 73 -10.20 7.71 -26.97
CA GLU A 73 -9.95 7.09 -28.28
C GLU A 73 -9.64 5.59 -28.13
N MET A 74 -8.84 5.19 -27.15
CA MET A 74 -8.58 3.79 -26.85
C MET A 74 -9.84 3.04 -26.37
N GLN A 75 -10.69 3.67 -25.55
CA GLN A 75 -11.92 3.04 -25.04
C GLN A 75 -12.97 2.83 -26.12
N THR A 76 -13.07 3.77 -27.05
CA THR A 76 -14.14 3.81 -28.05
C THR A 76 -13.72 3.32 -29.42
N GLY A 77 -12.43 3.25 -29.72
CA GLY A 77 -11.89 3.00 -31.06
C GLY A 77 -12.05 4.19 -32.00
N TRP A 78 -12.41 5.37 -31.49
CA TRP A 78 -12.59 6.58 -32.29
C TRP A 78 -11.27 7.29 -32.58
N GLN A 79 -11.30 8.11 -33.64
CA GLN A 79 -10.38 9.21 -33.84
C GLN A 79 -11.16 10.51 -33.60
N LEU A 80 -10.85 11.21 -32.52
CA LEU A 80 -11.56 12.42 -32.17
C LEU A 80 -11.23 13.56 -33.16
N ALA A 81 -12.25 14.26 -33.63
CA ALA A 81 -12.10 15.46 -34.43
C ALA A 81 -11.36 16.56 -33.64
N PRO A 82 -10.73 17.52 -34.32
CA PRO A 82 -10.14 18.67 -33.65
C PRO A 82 -11.17 19.39 -32.75
N ALA A 83 -10.74 19.90 -31.60
CA ALA A 83 -11.60 20.60 -30.64
C ALA A 83 -12.25 21.88 -31.18
N THR A 84 -11.76 22.37 -32.29
CA THR A 84 -12.26 23.58 -33.00
C THR A 84 -13.42 23.31 -33.97
N SER A 85 -13.88 22.03 -34.07
CA SER A 85 -15.00 21.68 -34.96
C SER A 85 -16.27 22.43 -34.54
N PRO A 86 -17.02 23.02 -35.52
CA PRO A 86 -18.19 23.87 -35.22
C PRO A 86 -19.30 23.15 -34.44
N ASP A 87 -19.47 21.86 -34.68
CA ASP A 87 -20.52 21.04 -34.08
C ASP A 87 -19.95 20.11 -32.96
N ALA A 88 -18.90 20.55 -32.27
CA ALA A 88 -18.30 19.74 -31.22
C ALA A 88 -19.26 19.54 -30.03
N ALA A 89 -19.40 18.33 -29.59
CA ALA A 89 -20.02 18.00 -28.29
C ALA A 89 -19.05 18.40 -27.17
N ILE A 90 -19.44 19.36 -26.33
CA ILE A 90 -18.51 20.00 -25.42
C ILE A 90 -18.62 19.47 -23.99
N ILE A 91 -17.48 19.11 -23.41
CA ILE A 91 -17.27 19.00 -21.98
C ILE A 91 -16.57 20.27 -21.52
N GLU A 92 -17.26 21.07 -20.71
CA GLU A 92 -16.70 22.28 -20.11
C GLU A 92 -16.00 21.94 -18.79
N VAL A 93 -14.71 22.23 -18.67
CA VAL A 93 -13.94 22.10 -17.44
C VAL A 93 -13.59 23.49 -16.91
N ARG A 94 -14.02 23.82 -15.71
CA ARG A 94 -13.79 25.12 -15.06
C ARG A 94 -13.00 24.92 -13.78
N VAL A 95 -11.79 25.50 -13.74
CA VAL A 95 -10.94 25.53 -12.55
C VAL A 95 -11.06 26.94 -11.94
N LYS A 96 -11.43 27.00 -10.65
CA LYS A 96 -11.68 28.29 -9.98
C LYS A 96 -10.38 29.02 -9.63
N HIS A 97 -9.35 28.26 -9.23
CA HIS A 97 -8.08 28.82 -8.77
C HIS A 97 -6.93 28.09 -9.43
N ALA A 98 -6.12 28.82 -10.19
CA ALA A 98 -4.84 28.31 -10.68
C ALA A 98 -3.88 28.12 -9.50
N VAL A 99 -3.30 26.94 -9.41
CA VAL A 99 -2.32 26.57 -8.38
C VAL A 99 -1.09 25.97 -9.03
N ALA A 100 0.02 25.88 -8.26
CA ALA A 100 1.22 25.23 -8.74
C ALA A 100 0.94 23.78 -9.21
N ALA A 101 1.65 23.34 -10.24
CA ALA A 101 1.48 22.00 -10.80
C ALA A 101 1.95 20.89 -9.85
N GLN A 102 2.85 21.21 -8.91
CA GLN A 102 3.32 20.27 -7.90
C GLN A 102 2.23 20.02 -6.84
N PRO A 103 1.71 18.79 -6.71
CA PRO A 103 0.72 18.48 -5.68
C PRO A 103 1.36 18.49 -4.28
N LEU A 104 0.57 18.94 -3.30
CA LEU A 104 0.93 18.99 -1.89
C LEU A 104 -0.01 18.08 -1.06
N PRO A 105 0.32 17.77 0.19
CA PRO A 105 -0.53 16.94 1.05
C PRO A 105 -1.95 17.47 1.26
N ASP A 106 -2.12 18.78 1.19
CA ASP A 106 -3.37 19.52 1.38
C ASP A 106 -3.99 20.02 0.06
N SER A 107 -3.52 19.54 -1.09
CA SER A 107 -4.09 19.89 -2.38
C SER A 107 -5.58 19.54 -2.44
N ASP A 108 -6.41 20.52 -2.86
CA ASP A 108 -7.85 20.32 -2.99
C ASP A 108 -8.15 19.48 -4.25
N GLU A 109 -8.67 18.29 -4.05
CA GLU A 109 -9.05 17.34 -5.09
C GLU A 109 -10.59 17.29 -5.30
N SER A 110 -11.34 18.22 -4.73
CA SER A 110 -12.79 18.27 -4.84
C SER A 110 -13.26 18.70 -6.22
N TYR A 111 -14.39 18.14 -6.67
CA TYR A 111 -15.02 18.52 -7.94
C TYR A 111 -16.53 18.30 -7.91
N GLN A 112 -17.21 18.96 -8.84
CA GLN A 112 -18.61 18.77 -9.18
C GLN A 112 -18.71 18.47 -10.67
N LEU A 113 -19.47 17.45 -11.04
CA LEU A 113 -19.72 17.07 -12.42
C LEU A 113 -21.22 17.01 -12.67
N SER A 114 -21.68 17.64 -13.73
CA SER A 114 -23.06 17.56 -14.19
C SER A 114 -23.07 17.14 -15.65
N VAL A 115 -23.80 16.06 -15.96
CA VAL A 115 -24.07 15.60 -17.32
C VAL A 115 -25.53 15.83 -17.63
N THR A 116 -25.81 16.61 -18.68
CA THR A 116 -27.13 16.98 -19.16
C THR A 116 -27.31 16.56 -20.63
N PRO A 117 -28.52 16.60 -21.20
CA PRO A 117 -28.70 16.31 -22.63
C PRO A 117 -27.93 17.26 -23.56
N GLN A 118 -27.50 18.44 -23.08
CA GLN A 118 -26.80 19.47 -23.85
C GLN A 118 -25.28 19.35 -23.75
N GLY A 119 -24.73 18.58 -22.79
CA GLY A 119 -23.32 18.47 -22.58
C GLY A 119 -22.96 18.14 -21.12
N ALA A 120 -21.68 18.18 -20.83
CA ALA A 120 -21.17 17.97 -19.47
C ALA A 120 -20.39 19.19 -18.97
N THR A 121 -20.52 19.49 -17.68
CA THR A 121 -19.76 20.54 -16.99
C THR A 121 -19.08 19.97 -15.76
N LEU A 122 -17.76 20.11 -15.71
CA LEU A 122 -16.91 19.76 -14.58
C LEU A 122 -16.40 21.05 -13.93
N ILE A 123 -16.65 21.25 -12.66
CA ILE A 123 -16.19 22.39 -11.87
C ILE A 123 -15.30 21.87 -10.74
N ALA A 124 -14.10 22.41 -10.64
CA ALA A 124 -13.16 22.07 -9.58
C ALA A 124 -12.56 23.34 -8.96
N ASN A 125 -12.18 23.29 -7.69
CA ASN A 125 -11.49 24.42 -7.07
C ASN A 125 -10.08 24.58 -7.62
N THR A 126 -9.39 23.45 -7.86
CA THR A 126 -8.01 23.42 -8.37
C THR A 126 -7.89 22.44 -9.54
N ARG A 127 -6.74 22.47 -10.21
CA ARG A 127 -6.36 21.50 -11.25
C ARG A 127 -6.46 20.05 -10.75
N PHE A 128 -6.19 19.79 -9.48
CA PHE A 128 -6.20 18.42 -8.94
C PHE A 128 -7.61 17.84 -8.89
N GLY A 129 -8.61 18.64 -8.48
CA GLY A 129 -10.01 18.24 -8.57
C GLY A 129 -10.46 18.03 -10.02
N ALA A 130 -10.00 18.88 -10.95
CA ALA A 130 -10.29 18.72 -12.37
C ALA A 130 -9.73 17.40 -12.92
N LEU A 131 -8.50 17.02 -12.56
CA LEU A 131 -7.91 15.74 -12.94
C LEU A 131 -8.76 14.56 -12.44
N ARG A 132 -9.24 14.57 -11.18
CA ARG A 132 -10.10 13.51 -10.64
C ARG A 132 -11.46 13.45 -11.34
N GLY A 133 -12.05 14.59 -11.63
CA GLY A 133 -13.32 14.67 -12.36
C GLY A 133 -13.20 14.21 -13.82
N MET A 134 -12.07 14.46 -14.47
CA MET A 134 -11.78 13.95 -15.82
C MET A 134 -11.68 12.43 -15.83
N GLU A 135 -11.13 11.80 -14.79
CA GLU A 135 -11.13 10.35 -14.65
C GLU A 135 -12.57 9.81 -14.43
N THR A 136 -13.39 10.50 -13.65
CA THR A 136 -14.80 10.14 -13.48
C THR A 136 -15.55 10.17 -14.81
N LEU A 137 -15.29 11.16 -15.66
CA LEU A 137 -15.87 11.22 -17.01
C LEU A 137 -15.50 10.00 -17.86
N LEU A 138 -14.23 9.55 -17.82
CA LEU A 138 -13.80 8.33 -18.54
C LEU A 138 -14.51 7.08 -18.01
N GLN A 139 -14.68 6.97 -16.70
CA GLN A 139 -15.36 5.84 -16.08
C GLN A 139 -16.86 5.80 -16.40
N LEU A 140 -17.49 6.96 -16.60
CA LEU A 140 -18.92 7.07 -16.94
C LEU A 140 -19.23 6.69 -18.39
N VAL A 141 -18.25 6.62 -19.28
CA VAL A 141 -18.46 6.27 -20.69
C VAL A 141 -19.00 4.84 -20.78
N GLN A 142 -20.16 4.72 -21.40
CA GLN A 142 -20.85 3.45 -21.64
C GLN A 142 -21.26 3.34 -23.10
N THR A 143 -21.55 2.10 -23.54
CA THR A 143 -22.01 1.82 -24.89
C THR A 143 -23.19 0.84 -24.83
N ASP A 144 -24.25 1.14 -25.57
CA ASP A 144 -25.40 0.25 -25.74
C ASP A 144 -25.83 0.22 -27.23
N ALA A 145 -27.07 -0.26 -27.49
CA ALA A 145 -27.59 -0.38 -28.85
C ALA A 145 -27.74 0.98 -29.58
N ASP A 146 -27.90 2.10 -28.85
CA ASP A 146 -28.04 3.44 -29.42
C ASP A 146 -26.69 4.13 -29.65
N GLY A 147 -25.60 3.57 -29.10
CA GLY A 147 -24.24 4.09 -29.25
C GLY A 147 -23.52 4.34 -27.94
N THR A 148 -22.42 5.08 -28.02
CA THR A 148 -21.62 5.49 -26.85
C THR A 148 -22.21 6.73 -26.21
N PHE A 149 -22.28 6.75 -24.87
CA PHE A 149 -22.96 7.81 -24.13
C PHE A 149 -22.36 8.04 -22.73
N LEU A 150 -22.71 9.17 -22.15
CA LEU A 150 -22.64 9.42 -20.71
C LEU A 150 -24.06 9.38 -20.12
N PRO A 151 -24.31 8.70 -18.98
CA PRO A 151 -25.58 8.80 -18.28
C PRO A 151 -25.80 10.21 -17.77
N LEU A 152 -27.05 10.69 -17.75
CA LEU A 152 -27.38 11.98 -17.15
C LEU A 152 -27.26 11.86 -15.63
N VAL A 153 -26.24 12.51 -15.06
CA VAL A 153 -25.85 12.35 -13.67
C VAL A 153 -25.29 13.64 -13.11
N SER A 154 -25.48 13.85 -11.83
CA SER A 154 -24.77 14.84 -11.03
C SER A 154 -23.88 14.13 -10.02
N VAL A 155 -22.62 14.53 -9.97
CA VAL A 155 -21.60 13.98 -9.05
C VAL A 155 -20.99 15.13 -8.25
N THR A 156 -20.90 14.96 -6.94
CA THR A 156 -20.08 15.82 -6.07
C THR A 156 -19.13 14.91 -5.32
N ASP A 157 -17.85 15.21 -5.39
CA ASP A 157 -16.83 14.37 -4.77
C ASP A 157 -15.77 15.18 -4.03
N VAL A 158 -15.40 14.64 -2.89
CA VAL A 158 -14.27 15.05 -2.06
C VAL A 158 -13.62 13.76 -1.55
N PRO A 159 -12.36 13.50 -1.83
CA PRO A 159 -11.71 12.29 -1.36
C PRO A 159 -11.80 12.15 0.18
N ARG A 160 -12.23 10.98 0.64
CA ARG A 160 -12.32 10.68 2.08
C ARG A 160 -10.94 10.66 2.74
N PHE A 161 -9.92 10.16 2.03
CA PHE A 161 -8.56 10.07 2.51
C PHE A 161 -7.65 10.97 1.67
N PRO A 162 -6.89 11.88 2.31
CA PRO A 162 -5.96 12.76 1.58
C PRO A 162 -4.71 12.02 1.10
N TRP A 163 -4.39 10.86 1.65
CA TRP A 163 -3.27 10.02 1.26
C TRP A 163 -3.76 8.67 0.74
N ARG A 164 -3.65 8.45 -0.56
CA ARG A 164 -4.03 7.23 -1.26
C ARG A 164 -2.86 6.77 -2.10
N GLY A 165 -2.03 5.89 -1.52
CA GLY A 165 -0.73 5.56 -2.06
C GLY A 165 -0.58 4.14 -2.59
N VAL A 166 0.43 3.98 -3.44
CA VAL A 166 1.01 2.69 -3.81
C VAL A 166 2.51 2.76 -3.58
N LEU A 167 3.05 1.72 -2.93
CA LEU A 167 4.48 1.52 -2.78
C LEU A 167 5.00 0.61 -3.92
N LEU A 168 6.11 1.00 -4.54
CA LEU A 168 6.91 0.13 -5.38
C LEU A 168 8.29 -0.07 -4.77
N ASP A 169 8.66 -1.33 -4.60
CA ASP A 169 9.96 -1.75 -4.12
C ASP A 169 10.92 -1.97 -5.30
N SER A 170 11.68 -0.96 -5.63
CA SER A 170 12.72 -1.03 -6.67
C SER A 170 14.04 -1.62 -6.15
N ALA A 171 14.19 -1.72 -4.83
CA ALA A 171 15.41 -2.21 -4.21
C ALA A 171 15.52 -3.73 -4.32
N ARG A 172 14.44 -4.48 -3.96
CA ARG A 172 14.43 -5.94 -4.10
C ARG A 172 14.35 -6.37 -5.55
N HIS A 173 13.54 -5.68 -6.37
CA HIS A 173 13.44 -5.90 -7.81
C HIS A 173 13.51 -4.57 -8.55
N PHE A 174 14.57 -4.33 -9.30
CA PHE A 174 14.72 -3.10 -10.07
C PHE A 174 13.65 -2.99 -11.16
N LEU A 175 12.99 -1.84 -11.23
CA LEU A 175 11.97 -1.54 -12.21
C LEU A 175 12.47 -0.47 -13.17
N PRO A 176 12.50 -0.69 -14.49
CA PRO A 176 12.82 0.35 -15.45
C PRO A 176 11.86 1.54 -15.33
N VAL A 177 12.35 2.75 -15.66
CA VAL A 177 11.52 3.98 -15.60
C VAL A 177 10.22 3.82 -16.38
N ALA A 178 10.23 3.17 -17.54
CA ALA A 178 9.04 2.95 -18.36
C ALA A 178 7.93 2.18 -17.61
N ASP A 179 8.29 1.24 -16.75
CA ASP A 179 7.33 0.48 -15.94
C ASP A 179 6.77 1.33 -14.80
N ILE A 180 7.61 2.17 -14.20
CA ILE A 180 7.16 3.15 -13.18
C ILE A 180 6.18 4.15 -13.79
N LEU A 181 6.46 4.68 -14.98
CA LEU A 181 5.55 5.60 -15.68
C LEU A 181 4.20 4.93 -15.97
N ARG A 182 4.20 3.66 -16.39
CA ARG A 182 2.97 2.88 -16.59
C ARG A 182 2.20 2.66 -15.29
N GLN A 183 2.90 2.41 -14.17
CA GLN A 183 2.28 2.33 -12.85
C GLN A 183 1.61 3.64 -12.46
N LEU A 184 2.25 4.78 -12.73
CA LEU A 184 1.69 6.12 -12.47
C LEU A 184 0.43 6.37 -13.30
N ASP A 185 0.37 5.88 -14.54
CA ASP A 185 -0.85 5.94 -15.37
C ASP A 185 -2.00 5.15 -14.73
N GLY A 186 -1.72 3.95 -14.24
CA GLY A 186 -2.69 3.12 -13.51
C GLY A 186 -3.16 3.79 -12.21
N MET A 187 -2.25 4.40 -11.48
CA MET A 187 -2.57 5.15 -10.27
C MET A 187 -3.49 6.35 -10.56
N ALA A 188 -3.20 7.11 -11.61
CA ALA A 188 -4.04 8.23 -12.04
C ALA A 188 -5.46 7.76 -12.39
N ALA A 189 -5.59 6.66 -13.13
CA ALA A 189 -6.88 6.07 -13.51
C ALA A 189 -7.71 5.62 -12.28
N ALA A 190 -7.04 5.15 -11.23
CA ALA A 190 -7.66 4.78 -9.95
C ALA A 190 -7.79 5.93 -8.95
N LYS A 191 -7.44 7.17 -9.34
CA LYS A 191 -7.46 8.38 -8.50
C LYS A 191 -6.56 8.28 -7.27
N LEU A 192 -5.48 7.52 -7.33
CA LEU A 192 -4.44 7.46 -6.31
C LEU A 192 -3.52 8.67 -6.46
N ASN A 193 -2.99 9.18 -5.34
CA ASN A 193 -2.29 10.47 -5.33
C ASN A 193 -0.91 10.46 -4.66
N VAL A 194 -0.42 9.30 -4.21
CA VAL A 194 0.91 9.17 -3.60
C VAL A 194 1.62 7.95 -4.17
N PHE A 195 2.76 8.19 -4.78
CA PHE A 195 3.71 7.16 -5.17
C PHE A 195 4.82 7.07 -4.11
N HIS A 196 4.80 6.01 -3.31
CA HIS A 196 5.82 5.70 -2.33
C HIS A 196 6.91 4.86 -3.03
N TRP A 197 8.10 5.43 -3.17
CA TRP A 197 9.18 4.81 -3.94
C TRP A 197 10.27 4.31 -3.02
N HIS A 198 10.28 2.99 -2.79
CA HIS A 198 11.29 2.32 -1.96
C HIS A 198 12.57 2.12 -2.77
N LEU A 199 13.57 2.97 -2.51
CA LEU A 199 14.76 3.12 -3.34
C LEU A 199 15.97 2.35 -2.83
N THR A 200 16.01 1.98 -1.55
CA THR A 200 17.17 1.33 -0.93
C THR A 200 16.76 0.25 0.03
N ASP A 201 17.51 -0.86 0.00
CA ASP A 201 17.35 -1.99 0.90
C ASP A 201 18.62 -2.86 0.91
N ASP A 202 18.59 -4.00 1.58
CA ASP A 202 19.67 -4.98 1.64
C ASP A 202 20.10 -5.52 0.26
N GLN A 203 19.16 -5.59 -0.70
CA GLN A 203 19.38 -6.17 -2.02
C GLN A 203 19.82 -5.15 -3.07
N GLY A 204 19.69 -3.87 -2.80
CA GLY A 204 20.07 -2.85 -3.76
C GLY A 204 19.93 -1.42 -3.27
N TRP A 205 20.85 -0.61 -3.69
CA TRP A 205 20.79 0.85 -3.59
C TRP A 205 20.47 1.42 -4.97
N ARG A 206 19.27 2.00 -5.15
CA ARG A 206 18.77 2.44 -6.47
C ARG A 206 18.84 3.94 -6.72
N PHE A 207 19.29 4.70 -5.75
CA PHE A 207 19.46 6.14 -5.83
C PHE A 207 20.91 6.51 -6.17
N ALA A 208 21.16 7.18 -7.31
CA ALA A 208 22.50 7.63 -7.68
C ALA A 208 22.93 8.85 -6.83
N SER A 209 23.84 8.62 -5.89
CA SER A 209 24.44 9.67 -5.07
C SER A 209 25.71 10.21 -5.69
N THR A 210 25.84 11.53 -5.76
CA THR A 210 27.08 12.19 -6.21
C THR A 210 28.11 12.26 -5.10
N ARG A 211 27.69 12.39 -3.85
CA ARG A 211 28.58 12.49 -2.68
C ARG A 211 29.08 11.13 -2.21
N TYR A 212 28.28 10.09 -2.41
CA TYR A 212 28.61 8.71 -2.00
C TYR A 212 28.50 7.73 -3.17
N PRO A 213 29.32 7.89 -4.23
CA PRO A 213 29.16 7.15 -5.50
C PRO A 213 29.36 5.63 -5.39
N LYS A 214 30.08 5.16 -4.36
CA LYS A 214 30.22 3.71 -4.13
C LYS A 214 28.89 3.01 -3.88
N LEU A 215 27.86 3.71 -3.44
CA LEU A 215 26.53 3.13 -3.22
C LEU A 215 25.99 2.51 -4.52
N GLN A 216 25.89 3.28 -5.60
CA GLN A 216 25.45 2.73 -6.88
C GLN A 216 26.52 1.94 -7.61
N GLN A 217 27.79 2.20 -7.37
CA GLN A 217 28.89 1.48 -8.01
C GLN A 217 29.05 0.04 -7.50
N LEU A 218 28.88 -0.17 -6.18
CA LEU A 218 29.15 -1.44 -5.51
C LEU A 218 27.90 -2.16 -5.02
N ALA A 219 26.80 -1.45 -4.85
CA ALA A 219 25.60 -1.98 -4.19
C ALA A 219 24.33 -1.85 -5.03
N SER A 220 24.43 -1.76 -6.37
CA SER A 220 23.26 -1.68 -7.24
C SER A 220 23.23 -2.74 -8.34
N ASP A 221 24.31 -3.50 -8.54
CA ASP A 221 24.49 -4.36 -9.70
C ASP A 221 24.34 -3.61 -11.05
N GLY A 222 24.68 -2.31 -11.07
CA GLY A 222 24.48 -1.43 -12.23
C GLY A 222 23.03 -1.02 -12.50
N GLN A 223 22.11 -1.38 -11.63
CA GLN A 223 20.68 -1.08 -11.72
C GLN A 223 20.30 0.02 -10.72
N PHE A 224 20.27 1.25 -11.17
CA PHE A 224 19.95 2.42 -10.37
C PHE A 224 19.34 3.52 -11.26
N TYR A 225 18.69 4.48 -10.63
CA TYR A 225 18.12 5.66 -11.29
C TYR A 225 19.10 6.83 -11.21
N THR A 226 19.32 7.49 -12.34
CA THR A 226 20.04 8.76 -12.36
C THR A 226 19.18 9.88 -11.80
N ARG A 227 19.79 11.01 -11.48
CA ARG A 227 19.07 12.21 -11.03
C ARG A 227 17.99 12.63 -12.03
N GLU A 228 18.33 12.65 -13.31
CA GLU A 228 17.41 13.04 -14.39
C GLU A 228 16.23 12.06 -14.50
N GLN A 229 16.47 10.76 -14.34
CA GLN A 229 15.41 9.75 -14.35
C GLN A 229 14.45 9.92 -13.17
N MET A 230 14.97 10.19 -11.97
CA MET A 230 14.12 10.45 -10.81
C MET A 230 13.32 11.75 -10.98
N GLN A 231 13.93 12.82 -11.51
CA GLN A 231 13.24 14.05 -11.83
C GLN A 231 12.17 13.85 -12.90
N GLN A 232 12.41 13.02 -13.91
CA GLN A 232 11.40 12.63 -14.91
C GLN A 232 10.19 11.97 -14.26
N VAL A 233 10.41 11.02 -13.34
CA VAL A 233 9.33 10.35 -12.60
C VAL A 233 8.53 11.34 -11.77
N VAL A 234 9.21 12.25 -11.06
CA VAL A 234 8.56 13.30 -10.25
C VAL A 234 7.68 14.20 -11.11
N ALA A 235 8.19 14.69 -12.25
CA ALA A 235 7.45 15.56 -13.17
C ALA A 235 6.25 14.82 -13.79
N TYR A 236 6.44 13.59 -14.22
CA TYR A 236 5.39 12.74 -14.79
C TYR A 236 4.26 12.46 -13.79
N ALA A 237 4.61 12.21 -12.55
CA ALA A 237 3.65 12.03 -11.46
C ALA A 237 2.89 13.32 -11.15
N ALA A 238 3.60 14.45 -11.03
CA ALA A 238 2.99 15.75 -10.74
C ALA A 238 1.96 16.17 -11.80
N ALA A 239 2.25 15.93 -13.09
CA ALA A 239 1.30 16.18 -14.19
C ALA A 239 0.00 15.36 -14.06
N ARG A 240 -0.04 14.34 -13.21
CA ARG A 240 -1.19 13.48 -12.87
C ARG A 240 -1.76 13.76 -11.48
N GLY A 241 -1.27 14.77 -10.80
CA GLY A 241 -1.65 15.08 -9.42
C GLY A 241 -1.19 14.01 -8.43
N ILE A 242 -0.05 13.37 -8.69
CA ILE A 242 0.54 12.33 -7.84
C ILE A 242 1.82 12.87 -7.21
N ARG A 243 1.90 12.80 -5.89
CA ARG A 243 3.09 13.11 -5.10
C ARG A 243 4.04 11.93 -5.12
N VAL A 244 5.35 12.17 -5.12
CA VAL A 244 6.36 11.11 -5.01
C VAL A 244 7.07 11.23 -3.67
N VAL A 245 6.90 10.23 -2.81
CA VAL A 245 7.55 10.13 -1.50
C VAL A 245 8.65 9.09 -1.60
N PRO A 246 9.95 9.49 -1.59
CA PRO A 246 11.04 8.55 -1.64
C PRO A 246 11.26 7.90 -0.27
N GLU A 247 11.70 6.65 -0.28
CA GLU A 247 12.14 5.94 0.92
C GLU A 247 13.60 5.53 0.80
N ILE A 248 14.35 5.84 1.86
CA ILE A 248 15.65 5.25 2.17
C ILE A 248 15.54 4.58 3.52
N ASP A 249 15.86 3.29 3.61
CA ASP A 249 15.68 2.53 4.85
C ASP A 249 16.87 2.69 5.79
N LEU A 250 16.60 3.13 7.03
CA LEU A 250 17.55 3.46 8.07
C LEU A 250 16.99 3.11 9.47
N PRO A 251 17.73 2.62 10.42
CA PRO A 251 19.17 2.25 10.38
C PRO A 251 19.37 0.77 10.00
N GLY A 252 18.31 -0.01 9.90
CA GLY A 252 18.31 -1.40 9.41
C GLY A 252 18.31 -1.48 7.89
N HIS A 253 18.09 -2.69 7.35
CA HIS A 253 18.09 -2.93 5.90
C HIS A 253 19.30 -2.30 5.18
N ALA A 254 20.46 -2.35 5.86
CA ALA A 254 21.63 -1.54 5.53
C ALA A 254 22.76 -2.34 4.81
N SER A 255 22.48 -3.54 4.29
CA SER A 255 23.53 -4.35 3.63
C SER A 255 24.13 -3.65 2.41
N SER A 256 23.33 -2.90 1.65
CA SER A 256 23.84 -2.10 0.52
C SER A 256 24.78 -1.00 0.99
N ILE A 257 24.47 -0.33 2.09
CA ILE A 257 25.38 0.66 2.71
C ILE A 257 26.63 -0.03 3.25
N ALA A 258 26.48 -1.18 3.88
CA ALA A 258 27.57 -1.96 4.46
C ALA A 258 28.61 -2.39 3.41
N VAL A 259 28.17 -2.78 2.24
CA VAL A 259 29.07 -3.16 1.12
C VAL A 259 29.83 -1.93 0.60
N ALA A 260 29.15 -0.80 0.47
CA ALA A 260 29.75 0.42 -0.09
C ALA A 260 30.62 1.17 0.92
N TYR A 261 30.18 1.27 2.17
CA TYR A 261 30.80 2.06 3.24
C TYR A 261 30.75 1.31 4.58
N PRO A 262 31.52 0.20 4.73
CA PRO A 262 31.45 -0.67 5.91
C PRO A 262 31.78 0.05 7.22
N GLN A 263 32.52 1.17 7.17
CA GLN A 263 32.85 1.99 8.34
C GLN A 263 31.65 2.70 8.99
N LEU A 264 30.49 2.71 8.32
CA LEU A 264 29.25 3.27 8.86
C LEU A 264 28.43 2.25 9.67
N ILE A 265 28.82 0.98 9.64
CA ILE A 265 28.11 -0.13 10.27
C ILE A 265 28.63 -0.42 11.66
N SER A 266 27.77 -0.88 12.55
CA SER A 266 28.06 -1.11 13.97
C SER A 266 29.04 -2.27 14.25
N ALA A 267 29.30 -3.12 13.28
CA ALA A 267 30.26 -4.22 13.40
C ALA A 267 31.23 -4.21 12.20
N PRO A 268 32.44 -4.79 12.33
CA PRO A 268 33.36 -4.90 11.22
C PRO A 268 32.86 -5.89 10.15
N GLY A 269 33.21 -5.59 8.87
CA GLY A 269 32.96 -6.49 7.76
C GLY A 269 33.87 -7.72 7.73
N PRO A 270 33.93 -8.45 6.60
CA PRO A 270 33.40 -8.06 5.28
C PRO A 270 31.89 -8.25 5.12
N TYR A 271 31.28 -7.44 4.26
CA TYR A 271 29.87 -7.50 3.94
C TYR A 271 29.63 -7.89 2.47
N GLN A 272 28.48 -8.49 2.22
CA GLN A 272 28.03 -8.88 0.88
C GLN A 272 26.60 -8.40 0.65
N MET A 273 26.27 -8.16 -0.61
CA MET A 273 24.89 -7.87 -1.02
C MET A 273 24.00 -9.07 -0.72
N GLN A 274 22.84 -8.81 -0.18
CA GLN A 274 21.82 -9.83 0.02
C GLN A 274 21.14 -10.16 -1.31
N ARG A 275 20.73 -11.40 -1.47
CA ARG A 275 20.03 -11.91 -2.69
C ARG A 275 18.66 -12.46 -2.37
N GLU A 276 18.32 -12.50 -1.11
CA GLU A 276 17.06 -12.97 -0.59
C GLU A 276 16.45 -11.89 0.30
N TRP A 277 15.14 -11.82 0.34
CA TRP A 277 14.42 -10.95 1.27
C TRP A 277 14.49 -11.50 2.69
N GLY A 278 14.38 -10.64 3.69
CA GLY A 278 14.44 -11.02 5.10
C GLY A 278 15.04 -9.90 5.94
N VAL A 279 15.20 -10.16 7.23
CA VAL A 279 15.88 -9.29 8.18
C VAL A 279 17.36 -9.65 8.23
N HIS A 280 18.22 -8.70 7.93
CA HIS A 280 19.68 -8.91 7.89
C HIS A 280 20.39 -8.08 8.95
N ARG A 281 21.58 -8.55 9.37
CA ARG A 281 22.30 -8.00 10.52
C ARG A 281 22.89 -6.61 10.34
N PRO A 282 23.40 -6.19 9.16
CA PRO A 282 24.06 -4.89 9.04
C PRO A 282 23.14 -3.76 9.48
N THR A 283 23.61 -3.00 10.48
CA THR A 283 22.86 -1.88 11.05
C THR A 283 23.80 -0.70 11.23
N LEU A 284 23.37 0.50 10.86
CA LEU A 284 24.15 1.72 11.02
C LEU A 284 24.57 1.93 12.48
N ASP A 285 25.76 2.47 12.69
CA ASP A 285 26.32 2.75 14.02
C ASP A 285 25.82 4.10 14.55
N PRO A 286 24.88 4.13 15.50
CA PRO A 286 24.35 5.39 16.04
C PRO A 286 25.37 6.17 16.88
N SER A 287 26.48 5.54 17.29
CA SER A 287 27.56 6.21 18.02
C SER A 287 28.56 6.92 17.11
N ASN A 288 28.56 6.61 15.82
CA ASN A 288 29.49 7.13 14.83
C ASN A 288 28.96 8.44 14.22
N LYS A 289 29.66 9.55 14.47
CA LYS A 289 29.29 10.85 13.90
C LYS A 289 29.27 10.89 12.38
N GLN A 290 30.07 10.06 11.71
CA GLN A 290 30.11 9.99 10.25
C GLN A 290 28.81 9.43 9.65
N VAL A 291 28.05 8.64 10.41
CA VAL A 291 26.72 8.17 10.02
C VAL A 291 25.78 9.36 9.78
N TYR A 292 25.79 10.33 10.67
CA TYR A 292 24.92 11.52 10.53
C TYR A 292 25.38 12.47 9.42
N VAL A 293 26.70 12.56 9.16
CA VAL A 293 27.24 13.28 8.00
C VAL A 293 26.80 12.62 6.70
N PHE A 294 26.84 11.28 6.65
CA PHE A 294 26.34 10.50 5.53
C PHE A 294 24.85 10.73 5.30
N ILE A 295 24.03 10.59 6.35
CA ILE A 295 22.57 10.77 6.26
C ILE A 295 22.21 12.20 5.83
N GLU A 296 22.89 13.22 6.39
CA GLU A 296 22.69 14.62 6.00
C GLU A 296 22.94 14.83 4.49
N ALA A 297 23.99 14.22 3.97
CA ALA A 297 24.32 14.33 2.54
C ALA A 297 23.27 13.65 1.65
N ILE A 298 22.84 12.44 2.02
CA ILE A 298 21.83 11.68 1.26
C ILE A 298 20.46 12.38 1.28
N ILE A 299 20.02 12.83 2.46
CA ILE A 299 18.77 13.59 2.59
C ILE A 299 18.84 14.90 1.80
N GLY A 300 19.99 15.60 1.81
CA GLY A 300 20.19 16.80 1.01
C GLY A 300 20.02 16.55 -0.49
N GLU A 301 20.63 15.48 -1.03
CA GLU A 301 20.48 15.11 -2.44
C GLU A 301 19.03 14.71 -2.79
N LEU A 302 18.35 13.96 -1.90
CA LEU A 302 16.94 13.60 -2.09
C LEU A 302 16.03 14.83 -2.08
N ALA A 303 16.26 15.76 -1.16
CA ALA A 303 15.47 16.98 -1.05
C ALA A 303 15.58 17.90 -2.29
N GLU A 304 16.70 17.86 -3.02
CA GLU A 304 16.86 18.56 -4.29
C GLU A 304 16.10 17.92 -5.45
N ILE A 305 15.80 16.61 -5.37
CA ILE A 305 15.14 15.85 -6.43
C ILE A 305 13.63 15.74 -6.19
N PHE A 306 13.26 15.45 -4.94
CA PHE A 306 11.88 15.17 -4.52
C PHE A 306 11.30 16.37 -3.77
N PRO A 307 10.34 17.10 -4.38
CA PRO A 307 9.78 18.31 -3.78
C PRO A 307 8.75 18.02 -2.69
N ASP A 308 8.32 16.77 -2.50
CA ASP A 308 7.34 16.42 -1.48
C ASP A 308 7.86 16.78 -0.08
N PRO A 309 7.01 17.33 0.81
CA PRO A 309 7.42 17.65 2.17
C PRO A 309 7.74 16.43 3.03
N TYR A 310 7.35 15.22 2.60
CA TYR A 310 7.62 13.99 3.33
C TYR A 310 8.75 13.20 2.70
N LEU A 311 9.58 12.60 3.56
CA LEU A 311 10.60 11.62 3.21
C LEU A 311 10.44 10.41 4.14
N HIS A 312 10.36 9.22 3.57
CA HIS A 312 10.22 8.00 4.33
C HIS A 312 11.60 7.43 4.67
N ILE A 313 11.81 7.14 5.96
CA ILE A 313 13.12 6.68 6.46
C ILE A 313 13.16 5.17 6.72
N GLY A 314 12.10 4.44 6.39
CA GLY A 314 11.96 3.03 6.73
C GLY A 314 11.80 2.83 8.23
N GLY A 315 12.82 2.29 8.86
CA GLY A 315 12.91 2.13 10.33
C GLY A 315 12.36 0.82 10.86
N ASP A 316 11.93 -0.07 9.96
CA ASP A 316 11.43 -1.39 10.28
C ASP A 316 12.53 -2.42 10.52
N GLU A 317 12.17 -3.49 11.19
CA GLU A 317 12.91 -4.75 11.33
C GLU A 317 14.40 -4.61 11.71
N VAL A 318 14.76 -3.62 12.52
CA VAL A 318 16.14 -3.37 12.94
C VAL A 318 16.70 -4.55 13.74
N ASP A 319 17.71 -5.25 13.17
CA ASP A 319 18.44 -6.27 13.92
C ASP A 319 19.41 -5.60 14.91
N ALA A 320 19.09 -5.69 16.20
CA ALA A 320 19.85 -5.06 17.26
C ALA A 320 21.14 -5.83 17.67
N SER A 321 21.43 -6.97 17.08
CA SER A 321 22.53 -7.85 17.51
C SER A 321 23.90 -7.14 17.42
N GLN A 322 24.14 -6.36 16.38
CA GLN A 322 25.38 -5.58 16.24
C GLN A 322 25.44 -4.44 17.25
N TRP A 323 24.33 -3.77 17.57
CA TRP A 323 24.24 -2.76 18.60
C TRP A 323 24.56 -3.32 19.99
N GLN A 324 24.03 -4.51 20.31
CA GLN A 324 24.25 -5.18 21.59
C GLN A 324 25.72 -5.59 21.78
N GLN A 325 26.41 -5.94 20.70
CA GLN A 325 27.80 -6.39 20.72
C GLN A 325 28.82 -5.24 20.61
N SER A 326 28.42 -4.07 20.15
CA SER A 326 29.30 -2.90 19.97
C SER A 326 29.56 -2.19 21.30
N SER A 327 30.79 -2.19 21.76
CA SER A 327 31.17 -1.46 22.97
C SER A 327 30.93 0.06 22.86
N ALA A 328 31.09 0.64 21.67
CA ALA A 328 30.83 2.05 21.40
C ALA A 328 29.32 2.36 21.52
N VAL A 329 28.47 1.52 20.96
CA VAL A 329 27.01 1.67 21.07
C VAL A 329 26.57 1.50 22.52
N GLN A 330 27.08 0.50 23.23
CA GLN A 330 26.77 0.29 24.65
C GLN A 330 27.23 1.48 25.54
N ALA A 331 28.37 2.07 25.23
CA ALA A 331 28.85 3.28 25.92
C ALA A 331 27.90 4.48 25.65
N LEU A 332 27.43 4.63 24.39
CA LEU A 332 26.46 5.66 24.03
C LEU A 332 25.14 5.45 24.78
N MET A 333 24.61 4.23 24.80
CA MET A 333 23.36 3.92 25.52
C MET A 333 23.47 4.28 27.00
N LYS A 334 24.58 3.91 27.63
CA LYS A 334 24.84 4.26 29.04
C LYS A 334 24.92 5.78 29.23
N GLN A 335 25.65 6.48 28.36
CA GLN A 335 25.83 7.95 28.44
C GLN A 335 24.48 8.68 28.27
N GLN A 336 23.63 8.20 27.37
CA GLN A 336 22.35 8.81 27.08
C GLN A 336 21.19 8.24 27.93
N GLN A 337 21.49 7.32 28.86
CA GLN A 337 20.52 6.67 29.76
C GLN A 337 19.37 5.97 28.97
N LEU A 338 19.71 5.33 27.85
CA LEU A 338 18.75 4.60 27.02
C LEU A 338 18.55 3.19 27.59
N ALA A 339 17.29 2.84 27.85
CA ALA A 339 16.94 1.62 28.56
C ALA A 339 17.15 0.35 27.71
N ASP A 340 16.88 0.46 26.41
CA ASP A 340 16.90 -0.64 25.46
C ASP A 340 17.22 -0.17 24.03
N THR A 341 17.24 -1.10 23.10
CA THR A 341 17.54 -0.81 21.69
C THR A 341 16.40 -0.07 20.97
N HIS A 342 15.17 -0.16 21.44
CA HIS A 342 14.06 0.64 20.94
C HIS A 342 14.22 2.13 21.32
N ALA A 343 14.62 2.40 22.57
CA ALA A 343 14.98 3.75 23.01
C ALA A 343 16.19 4.29 22.24
N LEU A 344 17.16 3.43 21.90
CA LEU A 344 18.30 3.81 21.06
C LEU A 344 17.84 4.17 19.64
N GLN A 345 16.95 3.40 19.06
CA GLN A 345 16.39 3.72 17.74
C GLN A 345 15.61 5.04 17.77
N ALA A 346 14.82 5.29 18.81
CA ALA A 346 14.14 6.57 18.99
C ALA A 346 15.11 7.74 19.10
N TRP A 347 16.21 7.56 19.84
CA TRP A 347 17.28 8.56 19.94
C TRP A 347 17.97 8.82 18.59
N PHE A 348 18.19 7.76 17.78
CA PHE A 348 18.67 7.88 16.40
C PHE A 348 17.67 8.65 15.54
N ASN A 349 16.40 8.30 15.60
CA ASN A 349 15.33 8.94 14.81
C ASN A 349 15.13 10.42 15.17
N GLN A 350 15.35 10.82 16.43
CA GLN A 350 15.36 12.24 16.81
C GLN A 350 16.43 13.05 16.05
N ARG A 351 17.59 12.44 15.79
CA ARG A 351 18.65 13.07 14.99
C ARG A 351 18.30 13.13 13.52
N LEU A 352 17.67 12.09 13.01
CA LEU A 352 17.17 12.07 11.64
C LEU A 352 16.10 13.16 11.44
N GLU A 353 15.20 13.31 12.41
CA GLU A 353 14.16 14.35 12.37
C GLU A 353 14.78 15.75 12.29
N GLN A 354 15.81 16.02 13.10
CA GLN A 354 16.54 17.30 13.04
C GLN A 354 17.23 17.52 11.69
N ILE A 355 17.75 16.45 11.05
CA ILE A 355 18.33 16.53 9.71
C ILE A 355 17.24 16.84 8.69
N LEU A 356 16.13 16.10 8.72
CA LEU A 356 14.98 16.31 7.83
C LEU A 356 14.44 17.74 7.95
N GLU A 357 14.29 18.26 9.17
CA GLU A 357 13.80 19.61 9.45
C GLU A 357 14.71 20.68 8.82
N ARG A 358 16.04 20.52 8.88
CA ARG A 358 16.98 21.43 8.20
C ARG A 358 16.79 21.49 6.69
N HIS A 359 16.35 20.38 6.10
CA HIS A 359 16.01 20.28 4.67
C HIS A 359 14.53 20.53 4.37
N GLN A 360 13.76 21.05 5.36
CA GLN A 360 12.32 21.32 5.23
C GLN A 360 11.53 20.07 4.82
N ARG A 361 11.89 18.93 5.40
CA ARG A 361 11.21 17.64 5.21
C ARG A 361 10.68 17.13 6.54
N ARG A 362 9.61 16.32 6.45
CA ARG A 362 8.96 15.64 7.58
C ARG A 362 9.19 14.15 7.46
N MET A 363 9.35 13.50 8.59
CA MET A 363 9.56 12.06 8.65
C MET A 363 8.29 11.29 8.44
N VAL A 364 8.37 10.24 7.62
CA VAL A 364 7.47 9.08 7.63
C VAL A 364 8.31 7.86 7.94
N GLY A 365 7.79 6.89 8.67
CA GLY A 365 8.45 5.61 8.87
C GLY A 365 7.46 4.51 9.25
N TRP A 366 7.93 3.28 9.25
CA TRP A 366 7.13 2.12 9.59
C TRP A 366 6.78 2.08 11.08
N ASP A 367 5.89 1.19 11.50
CA ASP A 367 5.41 1.07 12.90
C ASP A 367 6.52 1.16 13.95
N GLU A 368 7.69 0.61 13.66
CA GLU A 368 8.80 0.45 14.59
C GLU A 368 9.45 1.78 14.99
N ILE A 369 9.24 2.84 14.21
CA ILE A 369 9.73 4.17 14.61
C ILE A 369 8.90 4.79 15.73
N TYR A 370 7.67 4.28 15.98
CA TYR A 370 6.80 4.85 16.98
C TYR A 370 7.44 4.81 18.37
N HIS A 371 7.61 5.98 18.95
CA HIS A 371 8.08 6.17 20.32
C HIS A 371 7.53 7.49 20.86
N PRO A 372 7.02 7.56 22.13
CA PRO A 372 6.40 8.76 22.69
C PRO A 372 7.31 10.01 22.74
N SER A 373 8.62 9.82 22.67
CA SER A 373 9.60 10.92 22.68
C SER A 373 9.75 11.64 21.34
N LEU A 374 9.20 11.09 20.24
CA LEU A 374 9.29 11.71 18.93
C LEU A 374 8.22 12.79 18.75
N PRO A 375 8.48 13.84 17.91
CA PRO A 375 7.51 14.90 17.68
C PRO A 375 6.25 14.36 16.95
N ARG A 376 5.09 14.98 17.21
CA ARG A 376 3.81 14.58 16.61
C ARG A 376 3.67 15.01 15.15
N THR A 377 4.69 15.64 14.59
CA THR A 377 4.78 16.01 13.17
C THR A 377 5.16 14.85 12.26
N ILE A 378 5.68 13.74 12.80
CA ILE A 378 6.00 12.54 12.04
C ILE A 378 4.74 11.74 11.71
N VAL A 379 4.80 10.96 10.64
CA VAL A 379 3.71 10.08 10.20
C VAL A 379 4.16 8.63 10.38
N ILE A 380 3.30 7.82 10.98
CA ILE A 380 3.55 6.38 11.18
C ILE A 380 2.80 5.60 10.09
N GLN A 381 3.54 4.83 9.29
CA GLN A 381 2.96 3.90 8.33
C GLN A 381 2.88 2.51 8.96
N SER A 382 1.66 2.01 9.13
CA SER A 382 1.42 0.75 9.82
C SER A 382 1.30 -0.42 8.85
N TRP A 383 2.18 -1.40 8.98
CA TRP A 383 2.13 -2.68 8.30
C TRP A 383 1.83 -3.84 9.26
N GLN A 384 2.07 -3.64 10.55
CA GLN A 384 1.91 -4.69 11.57
C GLN A 384 0.44 -4.94 11.91
N GLY A 385 -0.41 -3.93 11.83
CA GLY A 385 -1.83 -4.11 12.05
C GLY A 385 -2.56 -2.90 12.61
N PRO A 386 -3.91 -2.97 12.67
CA PRO A 386 -4.74 -1.88 13.17
C PRO A 386 -4.44 -1.49 14.63
N ASP A 387 -4.00 -2.44 15.46
CA ASP A 387 -3.68 -2.17 16.87
C ASP A 387 -2.47 -1.24 17.00
N SER A 388 -1.42 -1.47 16.19
CA SER A 388 -0.25 -0.60 16.15
C SER A 388 -0.61 0.81 15.66
N LEU A 389 -1.41 0.90 14.58
CA LEU A 389 -1.92 2.17 14.08
C LEU A 389 -2.76 2.88 15.14
N GLY A 390 -3.65 2.15 15.82
CA GLY A 390 -4.51 2.69 16.88
C GLY A 390 -3.72 3.24 18.06
N ALA A 391 -2.67 2.55 18.50
CA ALA A 391 -1.81 2.99 19.59
C ALA A 391 -1.10 4.31 19.25
N SER A 392 -0.51 4.41 18.07
CA SER A 392 0.15 5.65 17.63
C SER A 392 -0.84 6.81 17.47
N ALA A 393 -2.04 6.54 16.96
CA ALA A 393 -3.10 7.54 16.80
C ALA A 393 -3.62 8.08 18.15
N GLN A 394 -3.73 7.23 19.19
CA GLN A 394 -4.11 7.65 20.55
C GLN A 394 -3.08 8.63 21.13
N ASP A 395 -1.82 8.48 20.77
CA ASP A 395 -0.76 9.41 21.16
C ASP A 395 -0.66 10.65 20.27
N GLY A 396 -1.59 10.82 19.32
CA GLY A 396 -1.72 12.02 18.49
C GLY A 396 -0.85 12.02 17.22
N TYR A 397 -0.31 10.87 16.80
CA TYR A 397 0.37 10.74 15.51
C TYR A 397 -0.62 10.56 14.37
N GLN A 398 -0.29 11.13 13.20
CA GLN A 398 -0.97 10.78 11.96
C GLN A 398 -0.48 9.43 11.46
N GLY A 399 -1.37 8.66 10.84
CA GLY A 399 -1.05 7.30 10.39
C GLY A 399 -1.44 7.01 8.96
N ILE A 400 -0.72 6.08 8.35
CA ILE A 400 -1.01 5.47 7.04
C ILE A 400 -1.22 3.98 7.27
N LEU A 401 -2.33 3.43 6.79
CA LEU A 401 -2.62 2.01 6.89
C LEU A 401 -2.10 1.28 5.63
N SER A 402 -1.20 0.32 5.82
CA SER A 402 -0.67 -0.55 4.76
C SER A 402 -1.08 -2.00 4.95
N THR A 403 -1.34 -2.42 6.18
CA THR A 403 -1.70 -3.79 6.52
C THR A 403 -2.95 -4.25 5.78
N GLY A 404 -2.93 -5.47 5.26
CA GLY A 404 -4.06 -6.04 4.51
C GLY A 404 -4.14 -5.61 3.03
N PHE A 405 -3.27 -4.71 2.58
CA PHE A 405 -3.26 -4.18 1.21
C PHE A 405 -1.96 -4.47 0.46
N TYR A 406 -1.26 -5.54 0.81
CA TYR A 406 -0.07 -6.01 0.09
C TYR A 406 -0.50 -6.66 -1.24
N LEU A 407 -0.15 -6.02 -2.36
CA LEU A 407 -0.59 -6.44 -3.70
C LEU A 407 0.35 -7.48 -4.34
N ASP A 408 1.54 -7.67 -3.80
CA ASP A 408 2.52 -8.69 -4.19
C ASP A 408 2.19 -10.09 -3.64
N GLN A 409 1.22 -10.17 -2.71
CA GLN A 409 0.70 -11.44 -2.20
C GLN A 409 -0.51 -11.88 -3.04
N PRO A 410 -0.57 -13.16 -3.50
CA PRO A 410 -1.68 -13.65 -4.31
C PRO A 410 -2.93 -13.89 -3.45
N GLN A 411 -3.65 -12.81 -3.18
CA GLN A 411 -4.87 -12.81 -2.38
C GLN A 411 -6.11 -12.56 -3.25
N SER A 412 -7.25 -13.05 -2.79
CA SER A 412 -8.52 -12.76 -3.43
C SER A 412 -8.93 -11.30 -3.21
N THR A 413 -9.68 -10.73 -4.14
CA THR A 413 -10.30 -9.41 -3.98
C THR A 413 -11.12 -9.33 -2.68
N ALA A 414 -11.85 -10.41 -2.34
CA ALA A 414 -12.63 -10.49 -1.11
C ALA A 414 -11.78 -10.32 0.16
N TYR A 415 -10.55 -10.83 0.15
CA TYR A 415 -9.60 -10.60 1.25
C TYR A 415 -9.33 -9.10 1.43
N HIS A 416 -8.97 -8.38 0.35
CA HIS A 416 -8.67 -6.94 0.43
C HIS A 416 -9.88 -6.12 0.87
N TYR A 417 -11.09 -6.45 0.39
CA TYR A 417 -12.33 -5.76 0.79
C TYR A 417 -12.77 -6.05 2.23
N ARG A 418 -12.31 -7.12 2.88
CA ARG A 418 -12.56 -7.38 4.30
C ARG A 418 -11.68 -6.57 5.24
N ASN A 419 -10.59 -5.99 4.73
CA ASN A 419 -9.70 -5.20 5.59
C ASN A 419 -10.37 -3.88 5.94
N GLU A 420 -10.51 -3.64 7.24
CA GLU A 420 -11.05 -2.40 7.77
C GLU A 420 -10.02 -1.26 7.58
N ILE A 421 -10.44 -0.18 6.95
CA ILE A 421 -9.58 0.99 6.72
C ILE A 421 -9.45 1.83 7.98
N LEU A 422 -10.54 1.95 8.75
CA LEU A 422 -10.50 2.58 10.07
C LEU A 422 -10.21 1.52 11.11
N PRO A 423 -9.25 1.78 12.04
CA PRO A 423 -9.05 0.89 13.17
C PRO A 423 -10.37 0.79 13.93
N GLN A 424 -11.02 -0.36 13.81
CA GLN A 424 -12.07 -0.72 14.76
C GLN A 424 -11.36 -1.04 16.06
N PRO A 425 -11.95 -0.72 17.24
CA PRO A 425 -11.53 -1.36 18.46
C PRO A 425 -11.63 -2.86 18.16
N LEU A 426 -10.50 -3.53 17.96
CA LEU A 426 -10.50 -4.96 17.79
C LEU A 426 -10.92 -5.53 19.14
N GLY A 427 -12.21 -5.62 19.33
CA GLY A 427 -12.80 -6.47 20.33
C GLY A 427 -12.51 -7.92 19.98
N VAL A 428 -11.21 -8.29 19.97
CA VAL A 428 -10.87 -9.68 20.19
C VAL A 428 -11.29 -9.94 21.61
N ASP A 429 -12.48 -10.49 21.76
CA ASP A 429 -13.01 -10.86 23.06
C ASP A 429 -12.12 -11.98 23.61
N SER A 430 -11.10 -11.55 24.34
CA SER A 430 -10.11 -12.40 24.98
C SER A 430 -10.49 -12.70 26.44
N ALA A 431 -11.53 -12.04 26.96
CA ALA A 431 -12.01 -12.29 28.31
C ALA A 431 -12.67 -13.68 28.37
N VAL A 432 -12.36 -14.43 29.41
CA VAL A 432 -13.01 -15.71 29.70
C VAL A 432 -14.18 -15.43 30.62
N GLY A 433 -15.40 -15.65 30.13
CA GLY A 433 -16.64 -15.44 30.88
C GLY A 433 -16.92 -16.57 31.88
N GLU A 434 -17.91 -16.33 32.74
CA GLU A 434 -18.39 -17.34 33.68
C GLU A 434 -18.94 -18.56 32.90
N GLY A 435 -18.46 -19.76 33.25
CA GLY A 435 -18.84 -21.02 32.58
C GLY A 435 -18.08 -21.32 31.27
N GLU A 436 -17.20 -20.45 30.84
CA GLU A 436 -16.31 -20.70 29.69
C GLU A 436 -15.01 -21.38 30.11
N ARG A 437 -14.41 -22.14 29.17
CA ARG A 437 -13.11 -22.80 29.35
C ARG A 437 -12.14 -22.32 28.30
N ALA A 438 -11.01 -21.79 28.72
CA ALA A 438 -9.93 -21.37 27.83
C ALA A 438 -8.76 -22.34 27.87
N GLN A 439 -8.19 -22.61 26.70
CA GLN A 439 -6.93 -23.33 26.55
C GLN A 439 -6.00 -22.55 25.63
N SER A 440 -4.73 -22.44 26.01
CA SER A 440 -3.72 -21.71 25.24
C SER A 440 -2.51 -22.60 24.96
N TRP A 441 -1.95 -22.44 23.76
CA TRP A 441 -0.74 -23.10 23.31
C TRP A 441 0.24 -22.06 22.76
N GLN A 442 1.53 -22.24 23.08
CA GLN A 442 2.58 -21.48 22.42
C GLN A 442 2.92 -22.12 21.08
N PHE A 443 3.21 -21.31 20.07
CA PHE A 443 3.67 -21.80 18.79
C PHE A 443 4.94 -21.08 18.33
N SER A 444 5.72 -21.78 17.53
CA SER A 444 6.85 -21.24 16.78
C SER A 444 6.77 -21.77 15.35
N MET A 445 6.75 -20.86 14.38
CA MET A 445 6.77 -21.20 12.96
C MET A 445 8.14 -20.87 12.40
N PRO A 446 8.92 -21.85 11.93
CA PRO A 446 10.18 -21.57 11.28
C PRO A 446 9.92 -20.79 9.98
N ARG A 447 10.69 -19.74 9.78
CA ARG A 447 10.79 -19.07 8.46
C ARG A 447 11.84 -19.81 7.63
N LEU A 448 11.76 -19.68 6.31
CA LEU A 448 12.82 -20.16 5.42
C LEU A 448 14.17 -19.50 5.76
N LYS A 449 14.12 -18.23 6.17
CA LYS A 449 15.24 -17.46 6.73
C LYS A 449 14.74 -16.49 7.80
N GLY A 450 15.62 -16.15 8.74
CA GLY A 450 15.32 -15.24 9.84
C GLY A 450 14.78 -15.92 11.08
N SER A 451 14.41 -15.13 12.07
CA SER A 451 13.82 -15.60 13.32
C SER A 451 12.45 -16.25 13.07
N PRO A 452 12.09 -17.32 13.80
CA PRO A 452 10.77 -17.91 13.69
C PRO A 452 9.68 -16.91 14.07
N VAL A 453 8.49 -17.08 13.51
CA VAL A 453 7.30 -16.37 13.99
C VAL A 453 6.79 -17.08 15.22
N GLU A 454 6.74 -16.38 16.33
CA GLU A 454 6.33 -16.92 17.63
C GLU A 454 5.07 -16.25 18.13
N GLY A 455 4.30 -16.98 18.92
CA GLY A 455 3.07 -16.45 19.49
C GLY A 455 2.31 -17.48 20.31
N SER A 456 1.09 -17.11 20.69
CA SER A 456 0.15 -17.99 21.37
C SER A 456 -1.14 -18.16 20.57
N PHE A 457 -1.74 -19.33 20.70
CA PHE A 457 -3.02 -19.68 20.15
C PHE A 457 -3.96 -20.04 21.30
N THR A 458 -5.10 -19.37 21.39
CA THR A 458 -6.09 -19.58 22.47
C THR A 458 -7.44 -19.95 21.88
N LEU A 459 -8.03 -21.03 22.41
CA LEU A 459 -9.40 -21.42 22.17
C LEU A 459 -10.22 -21.26 23.44
N ILE A 460 -11.45 -20.74 23.30
CA ILE A 460 -12.41 -20.57 24.38
C ILE A 460 -13.68 -21.32 24.00
N GLU A 461 -14.06 -22.28 24.83
CA GLU A 461 -15.30 -23.02 24.72
C GLU A 461 -16.38 -22.38 25.59
N GLY A 462 -17.51 -22.03 25.01
CA GLY A 462 -18.65 -21.45 25.70
C GLY A 462 -19.97 -22.08 25.26
N ALA A 463 -21.07 -21.66 25.88
CA ALA A 463 -22.40 -22.18 25.58
C ALA A 463 -22.82 -21.99 24.10
N ASN A 464 -22.30 -20.96 23.45
CA ASN A 464 -22.58 -20.62 22.06
C ASN A 464 -21.59 -21.19 21.05
N GLY A 465 -20.70 -22.10 21.48
CA GLY A 465 -19.68 -22.71 20.63
C GLY A 465 -18.26 -22.22 20.92
N TRP A 466 -17.41 -22.34 19.92
CA TRP A 466 -15.98 -22.03 20.03
C TRP A 466 -15.69 -20.63 19.51
N ARG A 467 -14.87 -19.91 20.24
CA ARG A 467 -14.19 -18.69 19.80
C ARG A 467 -12.71 -18.76 20.18
N GLY A 468 -11.92 -17.82 19.72
CA GLY A 468 -10.51 -17.81 20.09
C GLY A 468 -9.74 -16.73 19.36
N PHE A 469 -8.46 -16.71 19.62
CA PHE A 469 -7.55 -15.75 19.00
C PHE A 469 -6.14 -16.32 18.89
N ILE A 470 -5.37 -15.74 17.97
CA ILE A 470 -3.93 -15.92 17.86
C ILE A 470 -3.27 -14.59 18.24
N ASP A 471 -2.21 -14.64 19.03
CA ASP A 471 -1.43 -13.49 19.45
C ASP A 471 0.03 -13.69 19.00
N PHE A 472 0.54 -12.76 18.20
CA PHE A 472 1.90 -12.77 17.68
C PHE A 472 2.83 -11.99 18.63
N ASN A 473 3.03 -12.51 19.84
CA ASN A 473 3.89 -11.96 20.90
C ASN A 473 3.62 -10.47 21.20
N GLY A 474 2.33 -10.12 21.33
CA GLY A 474 1.89 -8.75 21.64
C GLY A 474 1.98 -7.76 20.47
N LYS A 475 2.51 -8.18 19.31
CA LYS A 475 2.57 -7.32 18.12
C LYS A 475 1.22 -7.19 17.43
N SER A 476 0.48 -8.29 17.34
CA SER A 476 -0.89 -8.26 16.82
C SER A 476 -1.69 -9.44 17.37
N ARG A 477 -2.90 -9.17 17.80
CA ARG A 477 -3.87 -10.18 18.21
C ARG A 477 -4.98 -10.26 17.19
N ARG A 478 -5.30 -11.47 16.72
CA ARG A 478 -6.29 -11.72 15.67
C ARG A 478 -7.33 -12.72 16.13
N ALA A 479 -8.61 -12.40 15.95
CA ALA A 479 -9.69 -13.32 16.22
C ALA A 479 -9.68 -14.48 15.20
N LEU A 480 -10.01 -15.67 15.68
CA LEU A 480 -10.25 -16.84 14.82
C LEU A 480 -11.63 -16.71 14.19
N GLN A 481 -11.71 -16.93 12.90
CA GLN A 481 -12.97 -16.93 12.14
C GLN A 481 -13.19 -18.30 11.52
N ASP A 482 -14.43 -18.64 11.24
CA ASP A 482 -14.79 -19.89 10.56
C ASP A 482 -14.16 -21.13 11.21
N ILE A 483 -14.26 -21.25 12.53
CA ILE A 483 -13.69 -22.39 13.27
C ILE A 483 -14.48 -23.66 12.92
N VAL A 484 -13.81 -24.66 12.35
CA VAL A 484 -14.38 -25.95 11.96
C VAL A 484 -13.57 -27.09 12.54
N TRP A 485 -14.21 -27.97 13.28
CA TRP A 485 -13.63 -29.23 13.74
C TRP A 485 -13.68 -30.27 12.63
N LEU A 486 -12.50 -30.66 12.12
CA LEU A 486 -12.35 -31.67 11.07
C LEU A 486 -12.47 -33.10 11.62
N ALA A 487 -12.07 -33.28 12.88
CA ALA A 487 -12.13 -34.51 13.66
C ALA A 487 -11.93 -34.16 15.14
N PRO A 488 -12.18 -35.05 16.09
CA PRO A 488 -11.82 -34.85 17.51
C PRO A 488 -10.35 -34.45 17.66
N GLY A 489 -10.11 -33.31 18.28
CA GLY A 489 -8.77 -32.73 18.43
C GLY A 489 -8.12 -32.17 17.16
N ARG A 490 -8.84 -32.07 16.05
CA ARG A 490 -8.30 -31.50 14.81
C ARG A 490 -9.25 -30.45 14.26
N LEU A 491 -8.74 -29.22 14.11
CA LEU A 491 -9.55 -28.07 13.65
C LEU A 491 -8.84 -27.28 12.55
N THR A 492 -9.63 -26.52 11.85
CA THR A 492 -9.19 -25.46 10.95
C THR A 492 -9.98 -24.19 11.25
N PHE A 493 -9.41 -23.07 10.91
CA PHE A 493 -10.04 -21.76 11.05
C PHE A 493 -9.41 -20.78 10.05
N ARG A 494 -9.96 -19.58 9.96
CA ARG A 494 -9.40 -18.50 9.17
C ARG A 494 -8.82 -17.42 10.08
N VAL A 495 -7.65 -16.92 9.72
CA VAL A 495 -7.03 -15.72 10.31
C VAL A 495 -6.56 -14.84 9.17
N ASP A 496 -7.01 -13.61 9.14
CA ASP A 496 -6.50 -12.59 8.25
C ASP A 496 -5.28 -11.93 8.90
N SER A 497 -4.16 -11.93 8.20
CA SER A 497 -2.89 -11.34 8.64
C SER A 497 -2.42 -10.29 7.63
N TRP A 498 -1.34 -9.57 7.95
CA TRP A 498 -0.71 -8.67 6.99
C TRP A 498 -0.20 -9.38 5.73
N MET A 499 0.14 -10.67 5.86
CA MET A 499 0.55 -11.53 4.74
C MET A 499 -0.63 -12.10 3.93
N GLY A 500 -1.86 -11.82 4.34
CA GLY A 500 -3.05 -12.33 3.69
C GLY A 500 -3.89 -13.27 4.55
N GLU A 501 -4.87 -13.89 3.90
CA GLU A 501 -5.71 -14.91 4.53
C GLU A 501 -4.89 -16.17 4.80
N THR A 502 -4.91 -16.62 6.04
CA THR A 502 -4.28 -17.87 6.45
C THR A 502 -5.34 -18.86 6.92
N ARG A 503 -5.15 -20.14 6.58
CA ARG A 503 -6.00 -21.25 7.03
C ARG A 503 -5.15 -22.32 7.70
N PRO A 504 -4.92 -22.20 9.01
CA PRO A 504 -4.25 -23.22 9.78
C PRO A 504 -5.07 -24.52 9.81
N VAL A 505 -4.36 -25.65 9.84
CA VAL A 505 -4.92 -26.95 10.21
C VAL A 505 -4.11 -27.46 11.39
N LEU A 506 -4.74 -27.49 12.55
CA LEU A 506 -4.10 -27.80 13.82
C LEU A 506 -4.66 -29.08 14.41
N SER A 507 -3.77 -29.86 15.00
CA SER A 507 -4.09 -31.03 15.82
C SER A 507 -3.69 -30.74 17.26
N LEU A 508 -4.68 -30.80 18.14
CA LEU A 508 -4.57 -30.55 19.57
C LEU A 508 -4.56 -31.92 20.29
N GLN A 509 -3.49 -32.21 20.99
CA GLN A 509 -3.38 -33.41 21.81
C GLN A 509 -2.99 -33.00 23.24
N GLN A 510 -3.96 -33.00 24.15
CA GLN A 510 -3.80 -32.59 25.55
C GLN A 510 -2.96 -31.32 25.73
N GLN A 511 -1.63 -31.43 25.75
CA GLN A 511 -0.71 -30.31 25.96
C GLN A 511 0.15 -29.98 24.73
N THR A 512 -0.13 -30.56 23.58
CA THR A 512 0.68 -30.33 22.39
C THR A 512 -0.15 -29.82 21.22
N LEU A 513 0.42 -28.87 20.50
CA LEU A 513 -0.09 -28.31 19.26
C LEU A 513 0.80 -28.80 18.11
N SER A 514 0.22 -29.35 17.07
CA SER A 514 0.93 -29.68 15.83
C SER A 514 0.07 -29.34 14.63
N GLY A 515 0.69 -29.10 13.48
CA GLY A 515 -0.06 -28.82 12.27
C GLY A 515 0.73 -28.00 11.28
N TYR A 516 0.01 -27.26 10.46
CA TYR A 516 0.59 -26.32 9.50
C TYR A 516 -0.33 -25.14 9.28
N ILE A 517 0.26 -24.00 8.88
CA ILE A 517 -0.47 -22.84 8.35
C ILE A 517 -0.25 -22.83 6.83
N ARG A 518 -1.33 -22.60 6.08
CA ARG A 518 -1.28 -22.33 4.66
C ARG A 518 -1.42 -20.83 4.45
N VAL A 519 -0.43 -20.25 3.77
CA VAL A 519 -0.49 -18.86 3.28
C VAL A 519 -0.42 -18.93 1.75
N GLY A 520 -1.50 -18.60 1.08
CA GLY A 520 -1.62 -18.86 -0.35
C GLY A 520 -1.40 -20.35 -0.66
N ASN A 521 -0.43 -20.67 -1.51
CA ASN A 521 -0.07 -22.05 -1.88
C ASN A 521 1.05 -22.67 -1.04
N VAL A 522 1.63 -21.92 -0.10
CA VAL A 522 2.75 -22.39 0.72
C VAL A 522 2.25 -22.93 2.05
N ARG A 523 2.80 -24.08 2.46
CA ARG A 523 2.57 -24.70 3.76
C ARG A 523 3.75 -24.45 4.68
N TYR A 524 3.49 -23.82 5.82
CA TYR A 524 4.47 -23.63 6.89
C TYR A 524 4.17 -24.62 8.01
N PRO A 525 5.03 -25.63 8.28
CA PRO A 525 4.81 -26.59 9.36
C PRO A 525 4.97 -25.92 10.71
N HIS A 526 4.13 -26.30 11.66
CA HIS A 526 4.34 -25.99 13.08
C HIS A 526 5.17 -27.07 13.75
N GLN A 527 6.17 -26.66 14.50
CA GLN A 527 6.89 -27.58 15.38
C GLN A 527 6.09 -27.82 16.67
N ARG A 528 6.25 -29.02 17.22
CA ARG A 528 5.58 -29.48 18.40
C ARG A 528 6.03 -28.69 19.63
N GLN A 529 5.09 -28.02 20.34
CA GLN A 529 5.39 -27.30 21.57
C GLN A 529 4.39 -27.65 22.67
N GLN A 530 4.84 -27.57 23.94
CA GLN A 530 4.00 -27.81 25.11
C GLN A 530 3.03 -26.66 25.37
N ALA A 531 1.83 -26.94 25.84
CA ALA A 531 0.88 -25.95 26.30
C ALA A 531 1.45 -25.17 27.51
N GLY A 532 1.29 -23.86 27.48
CA GLY A 532 1.38 -23.06 28.70
C GLY A 532 0.22 -23.41 29.62
N GLY A 533 0.48 -23.48 30.93
CA GLY A 533 -0.54 -23.86 31.93
C GLY A 533 -1.79 -22.99 31.89
N ASP A 534 -2.85 -23.48 32.53
CA ASP A 534 -4.16 -22.82 32.61
C ASP A 534 -4.04 -21.32 32.90
N ALA A 535 -4.60 -20.50 32.02
CA ALA A 535 -4.79 -19.08 32.29
C ALA A 535 -5.95 -18.92 33.30
N ALA A 536 -5.66 -19.26 34.57
CA ALA A 536 -6.51 -18.93 35.69
C ALA A 536 -5.77 -17.86 36.52
N GLY A 537 -6.22 -16.60 36.40
CA GLY A 537 -5.72 -15.49 37.17
C GLY A 537 -6.22 -14.18 36.60
#